data_0b9e2eaa4d91cb8b529d4c1bb19f92d5
#
_entry.id   0b9e2eaa4d91cb8b529d4c1bb19f92d5
#
_cell.length_a   1.000
_cell.length_b   1.000
_cell.length_c   1.000
_cell.angle_alpha   90.00
_cell.angle_beta   90.00
_cell.angle_gamma   90.00
#
_symmetry.space_group_name_H-M   'P 1'
#
loop_
_entity.id
_entity.type
_entity.pdbx_description
1 polymer ?
#
loop_
_entity_poly.entity_id
_entity_poly.type
_entity_poly.pdbx_seq_one_letter_code
_entity_poly.pdbx_strand_id
1 'polypeptide(L)'
;MRRIILYLFISVFFISSCNDHLKIEKNSDPQGYADSQFVGSWKITALSCDVAYDWNNDGVPERDIYSTWTSCERDNLFTFTGDTSMGGYKKGTFKINCSTTKTGDWQIVNTKSLLYVPAGLGPESETVTDMTSVQFQSILLLTLNGLPATITKTWTRQ
;
A
#
# COMPACT_ATOMS: atom_id res chain seq x y z
N MET A 1 -51.27 66.34 -35.24
CA MET A 1 -51.50 65.21 -34.34
C MET A 1 -50.52 64.10 -34.69
N ARG A 2 -49.44 63.99 -33.95
CA ARG A 2 -48.34 63.03 -34.17
C ARG A 2 -48.54 61.84 -33.27
N ARG A 3 -48.81 60.65 -33.81
CA ARG A 3 -48.93 59.42 -33.06
C ARG A 3 -47.52 58.87 -32.86
N ILE A 4 -47.10 58.80 -31.63
CA ILE A 4 -45.85 58.16 -31.21
C ILE A 4 -46.16 56.67 -31.01
N ILE A 5 -45.60 55.82 -31.82
CA ILE A 5 -45.68 54.37 -31.71
C ILE A 5 -44.48 53.97 -30.83
N LEU A 6 -44.79 53.52 -29.60
CA LEU A 6 -43.83 52.97 -28.63
C LEU A 6 -43.54 51.53 -28.95
N TYR A 7 -42.37 51.24 -29.56
CA TYR A 7 -41.89 49.89 -29.74
C TYR A 7 -41.34 49.36 -28.42
N LEU A 8 -42.05 48.43 -27.84
CA LEU A 8 -41.63 47.70 -26.65
C LEU A 8 -40.67 46.58 -27.12
N PHE A 9 -39.36 46.79 -27.00
CA PHE A 9 -38.37 45.77 -27.21
C PHE A 9 -38.38 44.80 -26.02
N ILE A 10 -38.99 43.63 -26.20
CA ILE A 10 -38.90 42.53 -25.24
C ILE A 10 -37.55 41.87 -25.51
N SER A 11 -36.55 42.24 -24.69
CA SER A 11 -35.28 41.55 -24.66
C SER A 11 -35.45 40.19 -23.94
N VAL A 12 -35.55 39.14 -24.76
CA VAL A 12 -35.51 37.76 -24.24
C VAL A 12 -34.06 37.49 -23.83
N PHE A 13 -33.77 37.61 -22.55
CA PHE A 13 -32.50 37.09 -21.99
C PHE A 13 -32.55 35.58 -22.03
N PHE A 14 -31.88 34.98 -23.01
CA PHE A 14 -31.49 33.55 -22.95
C PHE A 14 -30.43 33.46 -21.85
N ILE A 15 -30.86 33.04 -20.66
CA ILE A 15 -29.93 32.57 -19.64
C ILE A 15 -29.44 31.22 -20.12
N SER A 16 -28.32 31.24 -20.85
CA SER A 16 -27.54 30.05 -21.14
C SER A 16 -27.01 29.53 -19.81
N SER A 17 -27.74 28.62 -19.20
CA SER A 17 -27.26 27.85 -18.05
C SER A 17 -26.12 26.99 -18.56
N CYS A 18 -24.89 27.49 -18.47
CA CYS A 18 -23.71 26.64 -18.47
C CYS A 18 -23.81 25.73 -17.26
N ASN A 19 -24.37 24.55 -17.48
CA ASN A 19 -24.08 23.39 -16.65
C ASN A 19 -22.65 22.96 -16.95
N ASP A 20 -21.69 23.77 -16.51
CA ASP A 20 -20.39 23.23 -16.18
C ASP A 20 -20.62 22.25 -15.02
N HIS A 21 -20.89 21.01 -15.40
CA HIS A 21 -20.52 19.91 -14.55
C HIS A 21 -19.00 20.09 -14.33
N LEU A 22 -18.65 20.85 -13.31
CA LEU A 22 -17.42 20.61 -12.60
C LEU A 22 -17.41 19.13 -12.32
N LYS A 23 -16.77 18.36 -13.23
CA LYS A 23 -16.17 17.09 -12.84
C LYS A 23 -15.22 17.53 -11.74
N ILE A 24 -15.69 17.47 -10.51
CA ILE A 24 -14.82 17.26 -9.37
C ILE A 24 -14.11 15.99 -9.79
N GLU A 25 -12.94 16.12 -10.41
CA GLU A 25 -11.96 15.04 -10.38
C GLU A 25 -11.88 14.75 -8.89
N LYS A 26 -12.55 13.67 -8.54
CA LYS A 26 -12.44 13.06 -7.24
C LYS A 26 -10.94 12.87 -7.13
N ASN A 27 -10.27 13.84 -6.48
CA ASN A 27 -8.91 13.65 -6.04
C ASN A 27 -9.00 12.30 -5.35
N SER A 28 -8.58 11.27 -6.05
CA SER A 28 -8.44 9.95 -5.49
C SER A 28 -7.29 10.07 -4.51
N ASP A 29 -7.62 10.66 -3.35
CA ASP A 29 -6.89 10.34 -2.13
C ASP A 29 -6.88 8.82 -2.12
N PRO A 30 -5.72 8.17 -2.26
CA PRO A 30 -5.67 6.76 -2.57
C PRO A 30 -6.52 6.06 -1.52
N GLN A 31 -7.63 5.52 -2.01
CA GLN A 31 -8.64 4.90 -1.20
C GLN A 31 -7.91 3.82 -0.42
N GLY A 32 -7.95 3.91 0.91
CA GLY A 32 -7.24 2.97 1.74
C GLY A 32 -7.61 1.54 1.42
N TYR A 33 -6.75 0.62 1.76
CA TYR A 33 -6.90 -0.80 1.47
C TYR A 33 -7.78 -1.48 2.53
N ALA A 34 -8.62 -2.41 2.09
CA ALA A 34 -9.39 -3.27 2.99
C ALA A 34 -8.62 -4.57 3.29
N ASP A 35 -8.79 -5.12 4.49
CA ASP A 35 -8.19 -6.41 4.88
C ASP A 35 -8.42 -7.52 3.84
N SER A 36 -9.62 -7.57 3.24
CA SER A 36 -9.99 -8.58 2.26
C SER A 36 -9.07 -8.63 1.03
N GLN A 37 -8.42 -7.53 0.69
CA GLN A 37 -7.49 -7.47 -0.43
C GLN A 37 -6.19 -8.23 -0.14
N PHE A 38 -5.80 -8.33 1.14
CA PHE A 38 -4.58 -9.02 1.57
C PHE A 38 -4.80 -10.51 1.83
N VAL A 39 -6.04 -10.95 2.06
CA VAL A 39 -6.32 -12.38 2.31
C VAL A 39 -5.75 -13.25 1.18
N GLY A 40 -4.91 -14.22 1.56
CA GLY A 40 -4.21 -15.11 0.65
C GLY A 40 -2.76 -15.33 1.06
N SER A 41 -2.02 -16.01 0.22
CA SER A 41 -0.59 -16.30 0.44
C SER A 41 0.27 -15.40 -0.43
N TRP A 42 1.34 -14.88 0.14
CA TRP A 42 2.21 -13.89 -0.46
C TRP A 42 3.68 -14.24 -0.27
N LYS A 43 4.49 -14.01 -1.29
CA LYS A 43 5.95 -14.05 -1.21
C LYS A 43 6.54 -12.68 -1.51
N ILE A 44 7.63 -12.33 -0.85
CA ILE A 44 8.46 -11.20 -1.26
C ILE A 44 9.24 -11.65 -2.49
N THR A 45 9.11 -10.89 -3.58
CA THR A 45 9.77 -11.19 -4.87
C THR A 45 10.77 -10.12 -5.29
N ALA A 46 10.78 -8.98 -4.60
CA ALA A 46 11.83 -7.98 -4.67
C ALA A 46 11.94 -7.25 -3.32
N LEU A 47 13.15 -6.88 -2.97
CA LEU A 47 13.47 -6.18 -1.74
C LEU A 47 14.67 -5.28 -1.99
N SER A 48 14.50 -3.98 -1.84
CA SER A 48 15.55 -3.01 -2.09
C SER A 48 15.57 -1.91 -1.03
N CYS A 49 16.74 -1.26 -0.88
CA CYS A 49 16.91 -0.08 -0.05
C CYS A 49 17.36 1.12 -0.91
N ASP A 50 16.90 2.32 -0.60
CA ASP A 50 17.33 3.56 -1.26
C ASP A 50 18.78 3.93 -0.93
N VAL A 51 19.34 3.35 0.15
CA VAL A 51 20.74 3.50 0.57
C VAL A 51 21.45 2.15 0.40
N ALA A 52 22.67 2.16 -0.16
CA ALA A 52 23.51 0.97 -0.20
C ALA A 52 24.04 0.66 1.20
N TYR A 53 23.92 -0.60 1.61
CA TYR A 53 24.37 -1.10 2.91
C TYR A 53 24.80 -2.56 2.77
N ASP A 54 25.80 -2.99 3.54
CA ASP A 54 26.26 -4.40 3.55
C ASP A 54 25.29 -5.25 4.37
N TRP A 55 24.27 -5.82 3.68
CA TRP A 55 23.19 -6.55 4.31
C TRP A 55 23.55 -7.98 4.73
N ASN A 56 24.51 -8.59 4.05
CA ASN A 56 24.96 -9.96 4.29
C ASN A 56 26.34 -10.05 4.99
N ASN A 57 26.94 -8.91 5.33
CA ASN A 57 28.25 -8.78 5.96
C ASN A 57 29.39 -9.41 5.14
N ASP A 58 29.34 -9.30 3.80
CA ASP A 58 30.42 -9.74 2.91
C ASP A 58 31.43 -8.61 2.56
N GLY A 59 31.19 -7.41 3.03
CA GLY A 59 32.01 -6.22 2.82
C GLY A 59 31.61 -5.42 1.59
N VAL A 60 30.57 -5.81 0.85
CA VAL A 60 30.07 -5.13 -0.34
C VAL A 60 28.70 -4.50 -0.03
N PRO A 61 28.56 -3.17 -0.13
CA PRO A 61 27.25 -2.53 0.08
C PRO A 61 26.32 -2.72 -1.13
N GLU A 62 25.10 -3.24 -0.93
CA GLU A 62 24.10 -3.43 -1.95
C GLU A 62 22.84 -2.57 -1.68
N ARG A 63 22.14 -2.23 -2.77
CA ARG A 63 20.77 -1.69 -2.73
C ARG A 63 19.73 -2.77 -2.96
N ASP A 64 20.04 -3.80 -3.75
CA ASP A 64 19.18 -4.95 -4.00
C ASP A 64 19.41 -6.00 -2.90
N ILE A 65 18.65 -5.89 -1.83
CA ILE A 65 18.72 -6.82 -0.69
C ILE A 65 18.26 -8.22 -1.11
N TYR A 66 17.28 -8.31 -2.04
CA TYR A 66 16.75 -9.60 -2.48
C TYR A 66 17.82 -10.47 -3.17
N SER A 67 18.78 -9.85 -3.85
CA SER A 67 19.89 -10.56 -4.49
C SER A 67 20.79 -11.28 -3.50
N THR A 68 20.92 -10.75 -2.26
CA THR A 68 21.74 -11.34 -1.19
C THR A 68 21.04 -12.51 -0.48
N TRP A 69 19.74 -12.68 -0.68
CA TRP A 69 18.98 -13.74 -0.03
C TRP A 69 19.34 -15.13 -0.56
N THR A 70 19.44 -16.06 0.36
CA THR A 70 19.55 -17.50 0.04
C THR A 70 18.24 -18.01 -0.59
N SER A 71 18.28 -19.18 -1.20
CA SER A 71 17.08 -19.85 -1.74
C SER A 71 16.00 -20.04 -0.67
N CYS A 72 16.43 -20.37 0.53
CA CYS A 72 15.54 -20.60 1.67
C CYS A 72 14.83 -19.29 2.13
N GLU A 73 15.53 -18.17 2.15
CA GLU A 73 14.94 -16.87 2.48
C GLU A 73 13.96 -16.40 1.41
N ARG A 74 14.24 -16.69 0.14
CA ARG A 74 13.33 -16.45 -0.98
C ARG A 74 12.06 -17.29 -0.92
N ASP A 75 12.06 -18.37 -0.12
CA ASP A 75 10.91 -19.23 0.15
C ASP A 75 10.05 -18.76 1.33
N ASN A 76 10.33 -17.57 1.88
CA ASN A 76 9.48 -16.97 2.89
C ASN A 76 8.04 -16.82 2.37
N LEU A 77 7.08 -17.29 3.17
CA LEU A 77 5.67 -17.28 2.83
C LEU A 77 4.85 -16.67 3.94
N PHE A 78 4.03 -15.71 3.57
CA PHE A 78 3.13 -15.00 4.45
C PHE A 78 1.70 -15.31 4.01
N THR A 79 0.92 -15.98 4.86
CA THR A 79 -0.49 -16.26 4.59
C THR A 79 -1.35 -15.45 5.55
N PHE A 80 -2.11 -14.53 4.99
CA PHE A 80 -3.07 -13.71 5.70
C PHE A 80 -4.46 -14.34 5.56
N THR A 81 -5.11 -14.70 6.68
CA THR A 81 -6.46 -15.30 6.65
C THR A 81 -7.53 -14.26 7.02
N GLY A 82 -8.78 -14.53 6.64
CA GLY A 82 -9.92 -13.69 7.02
C GLY A 82 -10.40 -13.92 8.46
N ASP A 83 -9.90 -14.98 9.11
CA ASP A 83 -10.31 -15.34 10.48
C ASP A 83 -9.85 -14.29 11.49
N THR A 84 -10.70 -14.01 12.46
CA THR A 84 -10.40 -13.02 13.50
C THR A 84 -9.91 -13.71 14.77
N SER A 85 -8.86 -13.16 15.40
CA SER A 85 -8.41 -13.53 16.73
C SER A 85 -9.26 -12.88 17.84
N MET A 86 -9.07 -13.31 19.08
CA MET A 86 -9.84 -12.79 20.23
C MET A 86 -9.65 -11.28 20.45
N GLY A 87 -8.58 -10.67 19.94
CA GLY A 87 -8.31 -9.23 20.02
C GLY A 87 -8.88 -8.42 18.86
N GLY A 88 -9.64 -9.03 17.93
CA GLY A 88 -10.16 -8.34 16.74
C GLY A 88 -9.19 -8.27 15.56
N TYR A 89 -7.93 -8.71 15.74
CA TYR A 89 -6.96 -8.85 14.67
C TYR A 89 -7.28 -10.05 13.79
N LYS A 90 -6.79 -10.05 12.56
CA LYS A 90 -6.87 -11.21 11.66
C LYS A 90 -5.75 -12.19 11.96
N LYS A 91 -5.98 -13.47 11.72
CA LYS A 91 -4.97 -14.53 11.87
C LYS A 91 -4.11 -14.66 10.64
N GLY A 92 -2.85 -15.03 10.82
CA GLY A 92 -1.93 -15.33 9.76
C GLY A 92 -0.96 -16.45 10.08
N THR A 93 -0.29 -16.96 9.06
CA THR A 93 0.83 -17.88 9.20
C THR A 93 2.03 -17.34 8.43
N PHE A 94 3.20 -17.42 9.04
CA PHE A 94 4.40 -16.76 8.56
C PHE A 94 5.58 -17.73 8.58
N LYS A 95 6.14 -18.04 7.40
CA LYS A 95 7.42 -18.73 7.26
C LYS A 95 8.46 -17.66 6.93
N ILE A 96 9.37 -17.39 7.82
CA ILE A 96 10.35 -16.31 7.74
C ILE A 96 11.75 -16.85 8.03
N ASN A 97 12.73 -16.43 7.23
CA ASN A 97 14.15 -16.72 7.41
C ASN A 97 14.45 -18.21 7.62
N CYS A 98 13.97 -19.05 6.72
CA CYS A 98 14.17 -20.50 6.78
C CYS A 98 13.57 -21.18 8.02
N SER A 99 12.80 -20.46 8.80
CA SER A 99 12.21 -20.97 10.04
C SER A 99 10.99 -21.86 9.75
N THR A 100 10.56 -22.57 10.79
CA THR A 100 9.26 -23.21 10.77
C THR A 100 8.15 -22.18 10.68
N THR A 101 7.04 -22.53 10.04
CA THR A 101 5.87 -21.66 9.95
C THR A 101 5.36 -21.32 11.35
N LYS A 102 5.16 -20.05 11.64
CA LYS A 102 4.60 -19.51 12.87
C LYS A 102 3.20 -18.98 12.63
N THR A 103 2.33 -19.10 13.61
CA THR A 103 1.06 -18.37 13.61
C THR A 103 1.26 -16.95 14.13
N GLY A 104 0.31 -16.08 13.89
CA GLY A 104 0.35 -14.72 14.40
C GLY A 104 -0.87 -13.92 13.97
N ASP A 105 -0.82 -12.65 14.25
CA ASP A 105 -1.90 -11.72 13.96
C ASP A 105 -1.49 -10.72 12.88
N TRP A 106 -2.48 -10.19 12.15
CA TRP A 106 -2.28 -9.12 11.17
C TRP A 106 -3.51 -8.24 11.05
N GLN A 107 -3.35 -7.04 10.51
CA GLN A 107 -4.43 -6.13 10.13
C GLN A 107 -3.92 -5.01 9.22
N ILE A 108 -4.85 -4.33 8.55
CA ILE A 108 -4.59 -3.02 7.94
C ILE A 108 -4.95 -1.93 8.95
N VAL A 109 -3.98 -1.09 9.26
CA VAL A 109 -4.12 0.05 10.17
C VAL A 109 -4.15 1.33 9.35
N ASN A 110 -5.03 2.27 9.72
CA ASN A 110 -5.16 3.57 9.03
C ASN A 110 -5.32 3.43 7.50
N THR A 111 -5.96 2.36 7.06
CA THR A 111 -6.24 2.03 5.65
C THR A 111 -5.02 1.86 4.72
N LYS A 112 -3.80 2.08 5.21
CA LYS A 112 -2.57 2.03 4.38
C LYS A 112 -1.42 1.25 5.00
N SER A 113 -1.46 0.93 6.27
CA SER A 113 -0.36 0.25 6.95
C SER A 113 -0.69 -1.21 7.20
N LEU A 114 0.08 -2.11 6.61
CA LEU A 114 0.04 -3.54 6.90
C LEU A 114 0.85 -3.77 8.19
N LEU A 115 0.15 -4.17 9.25
CA LEU A 115 0.76 -4.61 10.50
C LEU A 115 0.65 -6.13 10.59
N TYR A 116 1.74 -6.82 10.88
CA TYR A 116 1.74 -8.25 11.17
C TYR A 116 2.69 -8.60 12.31
N VAL A 117 2.32 -9.59 13.11
CA VAL A 117 3.02 -9.95 14.36
C VAL A 117 3.17 -11.47 14.40
N PRO A 118 4.22 -12.05 13.81
CA PRO A 118 4.49 -13.48 13.95
C PRO A 118 4.81 -13.84 15.40
N ALA A 119 4.29 -14.97 15.87
CA ALA A 119 4.50 -15.39 17.26
C ALA A 119 5.99 -15.50 17.62
N GLY A 120 6.38 -14.81 18.68
CA GLY A 120 7.75 -14.75 19.18
C GLY A 120 8.68 -13.83 18.40
N LEU A 121 8.14 -12.97 17.52
CA LEU A 121 8.85 -11.87 16.84
C LEU A 121 8.17 -10.54 17.20
N GLY A 122 8.87 -9.44 16.95
CA GLY A 122 8.29 -8.10 17.09
C GLY A 122 7.25 -7.81 16.01
N PRO A 123 6.40 -6.79 16.23
CA PRO A 123 5.50 -6.30 15.20
C PRO A 123 6.28 -5.65 14.06
N GLU A 124 5.87 -5.96 12.84
CA GLU A 124 6.31 -5.27 11.62
C GLU A 124 5.16 -4.41 11.12
N SER A 125 5.47 -3.17 10.76
CA SER A 125 4.48 -2.24 10.21
C SER A 125 5.03 -1.58 8.96
N GLU A 126 4.34 -1.75 7.85
CA GLU A 126 4.76 -1.29 6.53
C GLU A 126 3.66 -0.47 5.87
N THR A 127 4.02 0.62 5.23
CA THR A 127 3.06 1.41 4.44
C THR A 127 2.88 0.77 3.07
N VAL A 128 1.66 0.38 2.72
CA VAL A 128 1.32 -0.14 1.40
C VAL A 128 1.18 1.03 0.42
N THR A 129 1.84 0.93 -0.73
CA THR A 129 1.86 2.00 -1.75
C THR A 129 1.07 1.65 -3.00
N ASP A 130 1.20 0.42 -3.48
CA ASP A 130 0.51 -0.06 -4.68
C ASP A 130 -0.10 -1.42 -4.41
N MET A 131 -1.34 -1.63 -4.87
CA MET A 131 -2.07 -2.87 -4.65
C MET A 131 -2.85 -3.27 -5.90
N THR A 132 -2.61 -4.50 -6.34
CA THR A 132 -3.40 -5.19 -7.36
C THR A 132 -3.91 -6.53 -6.79
N SER A 133 -4.65 -7.30 -7.57
CA SER A 133 -5.10 -8.64 -7.17
C SER A 133 -3.97 -9.66 -7.03
N VAL A 134 -2.81 -9.41 -7.66
CA VAL A 134 -1.69 -10.36 -7.73
C VAL A 134 -0.39 -9.85 -7.11
N GLN A 135 -0.28 -8.56 -6.85
CA GLN A 135 0.93 -7.94 -6.34
C GLN A 135 0.61 -6.71 -5.51
N PHE A 136 1.41 -6.44 -4.48
CA PHE A 136 1.45 -5.14 -3.83
C PHE A 136 2.88 -4.73 -3.50
N GLN A 137 3.08 -3.43 -3.28
CA GLN A 137 4.32 -2.88 -2.74
C GLN A 137 4.09 -2.33 -1.33
N SER A 138 5.12 -2.42 -0.51
CA SER A 138 5.15 -1.80 0.81
C SER A 138 6.47 -1.14 1.09
N ILE A 139 6.43 -0.15 1.98
CA ILE A 139 7.58 0.64 2.40
C ILE A 139 7.76 0.50 3.91
N LEU A 140 9.00 0.20 4.32
CA LEU A 140 9.46 0.24 5.69
C LEU A 140 10.50 1.36 5.84
N LEU A 141 10.25 2.29 6.75
CA LEU A 141 11.20 3.33 7.10
C LEU A 141 12.07 2.88 8.27
N LEU A 142 13.38 3.06 8.15
CA LEU A 142 14.33 2.70 9.20
C LEU A 142 15.50 3.70 9.25
N THR A 143 16.40 3.51 10.21
CA THR A 143 17.61 4.31 10.32
C THR A 143 18.82 3.39 10.21
N LEU A 144 19.69 3.66 9.22
CA LEU A 144 20.96 2.95 9.01
C LEU A 144 22.11 3.90 9.32
N ASN A 145 22.97 3.55 10.27
CA ASN A 145 24.10 4.38 10.69
C ASN A 145 23.73 5.84 11.01
N GLY A 146 22.54 6.05 11.61
CA GLY A 146 22.05 7.39 11.95
C GLY A 146 21.39 8.17 10.81
N LEU A 147 21.31 7.60 9.60
CA LEU A 147 20.67 8.21 8.43
C LEU A 147 19.32 7.52 8.13
N PRO A 148 18.30 8.28 7.71
CA PRO A 148 17.04 7.69 7.28
C PRO A 148 17.27 6.84 6.04
N ALA A 149 16.59 5.70 5.97
CA ALA A 149 16.62 4.79 4.85
C ALA A 149 15.23 4.21 4.60
N THR A 150 14.93 3.87 3.35
CA THR A 150 13.66 3.34 2.92
C THR A 150 13.86 1.97 2.29
N ILE A 151 13.24 0.96 2.89
CA ILE A 151 13.14 -0.37 2.28
C ILE A 151 11.83 -0.45 1.51
N THR A 152 11.91 -0.87 0.25
CA THR A 152 10.76 -1.19 -0.60
C THR A 152 10.68 -2.70 -0.79
N LYS A 153 9.52 -3.28 -0.48
CA LYS A 153 9.21 -4.70 -0.69
C LYS A 153 8.17 -4.84 -1.80
N THR A 154 8.38 -5.78 -2.69
CA THR A 154 7.35 -6.22 -3.65
C THR A 154 6.85 -7.59 -3.24
N TRP A 155 5.54 -7.71 -3.06
CA TRP A 155 4.84 -8.91 -2.65
C TRP A 155 4.05 -9.48 -3.82
N THR A 156 4.20 -10.75 -4.08
CA THR A 156 3.48 -11.43 -5.16
C THR A 156 2.62 -12.55 -4.58
N ARG A 157 1.36 -12.60 -5.00
CA ARG A 157 0.40 -13.62 -4.59
C ARG A 157 0.81 -14.99 -5.14
N GLN A 158 0.61 -16.03 -4.34
CA GLN A 158 0.92 -17.43 -4.66
C GLN A 158 -0.35 -18.22 -4.97
#